data_358e9c78dabf3b353e209021d6e8b21d
#
_entry.id   358e9c78dabf3b353e209021d6e8b21d
#
_cell.length_a   1.000
_cell.length_b   1.000
_cell.length_c   1.000
_cell.angle_alpha   90.00
_cell.angle_beta   90.00
_cell.angle_gamma   90.00
#
_symmetry.space_group_name_H-M   'P 1'
#
loop_
_entity.id
_entity.type
_entity.pdbx_description
1 polymer ?
#
loop_
_entity_poly.entity_id
_entity_poly.type
_entity_poly.pdbx_seq_one_letter_code
_entity_poly.pdbx_strand_id
1 'polypeptide(L)'
;MKKEILLVLLCILTNIVFAQEINQVDVNGKRHGIWKKNFDGTNQVRYQGEFEHGKEVGEFKFYKLLKMKSVLTAVKEFNVNDNSAFVRFLSSRGKVISEGKMVGKFYVGEWKYYHNESDKIMTLEHYDEKGLLQGEKLVYYKDGVIAERANFVDGKLQGESKWYSVKGVVLKAFIYDNNELHGIAKYYNGKSELLAEGHYKRGKKAGLWKYYENGELTREKDFSAPITRKKKQ
;
A
#
# COMPACT_ATOMS: atom_id res chain seq x y z
N MET A 1 -27.34 11.43 62.34
CA MET A 1 -27.67 10.17 61.66
C MET A 1 -28.57 10.34 60.41
N LYS A 2 -29.58 11.20 60.38
CA LYS A 2 -30.43 11.35 59.20
C LYS A 2 -29.79 12.06 57.97
N LYS A 3 -28.77 12.92 58.18
CA LYS A 3 -28.05 13.61 57.12
C LYS A 3 -27.02 12.74 56.39
N GLU A 4 -26.42 11.80 57.10
CA GLU A 4 -25.41 10.87 56.53
C GLU A 4 -26.07 9.84 55.60
N ILE A 5 -27.31 9.39 55.93
CA ILE A 5 -28.07 8.44 55.13
C ILE A 5 -28.53 9.06 53.80
N LEU A 6 -28.82 10.36 53.76
CA LEU A 6 -29.21 11.08 52.58
C LEU A 6 -28.04 11.26 51.61
N LEU A 7 -26.82 11.46 52.10
CA LEU A 7 -25.62 11.57 51.25
C LEU A 7 -25.23 10.27 50.60
N VAL A 8 -25.37 9.13 51.31
CA VAL A 8 -25.11 7.79 50.73
C VAL A 8 -26.14 7.39 49.69
N LEU A 9 -27.42 7.82 49.84
CA LEU A 9 -28.44 7.54 48.85
C LEU A 9 -28.24 8.41 47.56
N LEU A 10 -27.67 9.61 47.68
CA LEU A 10 -27.37 10.46 46.52
C LEU A 10 -26.17 9.93 45.69
N CYS A 11 -25.20 9.25 46.34
CA CYS A 11 -24.07 8.63 45.63
C CYS A 11 -24.41 7.35 44.87
N ILE A 12 -25.52 6.69 45.17
CA ILE A 12 -25.96 5.46 44.47
C ILE A 12 -26.70 5.76 43.16
N LEU A 13 -27.21 7.00 42.99
CA LEU A 13 -28.01 7.39 41.82
C LEU A 13 -27.21 7.84 40.61
N THR A 14 -25.86 7.89 40.66
CA THR A 14 -25.02 8.43 39.59
C THR A 14 -24.35 7.40 38.69
N ASN A 15 -24.60 6.11 38.89
CA ASN A 15 -24.09 5.04 38.03
C ASN A 15 -25.19 4.41 37.15
N ILE A 16 -26.05 5.22 36.54
CA ILE A 16 -26.78 4.73 35.37
C ILE A 16 -25.77 4.68 34.22
N VAL A 17 -25.05 3.59 34.11
CA VAL A 17 -24.37 3.23 32.88
C VAL A 17 -25.48 2.99 31.87
N PHE A 18 -25.77 3.99 31.04
CA PHE A 18 -26.56 3.77 29.84
C PHE A 18 -25.78 2.75 28.99
N ALA A 19 -26.17 1.48 29.06
CA ALA A 19 -25.72 0.51 28.06
C ALA A 19 -26.19 1.07 26.73
N GLN A 20 -25.25 1.62 25.94
CA GLN A 20 -25.57 2.15 24.64
C GLN A 20 -26.13 1.02 23.79
N GLU A 21 -27.41 1.11 23.42
CA GLU A 21 -28.06 0.11 22.58
C GLU A 21 -27.32 0.04 21.24
N ILE A 22 -26.94 -1.18 20.84
CA ILE A 22 -26.24 -1.42 19.57
C ILE A 22 -27.21 -1.73 18.45
N ASN A 23 -26.80 -1.47 17.19
CA ASN A 23 -27.55 -1.80 15.98
C ASN A 23 -28.89 -1.03 15.86
N GLN A 24 -28.92 0.21 16.32
CA GLN A 24 -30.05 1.09 16.22
C GLN A 24 -30.22 1.67 14.82
N VAL A 25 -31.46 2.05 14.49
CA VAL A 25 -31.77 2.85 13.31
C VAL A 25 -32.44 4.16 13.73
N ASP A 26 -32.25 5.20 12.93
CA ASP A 26 -32.91 6.49 13.13
C ASP A 26 -34.40 6.43 12.68
N VAL A 27 -35.09 7.54 12.82
CA VAL A 27 -36.52 7.70 12.44
C VAL A 27 -36.79 7.43 10.96
N ASN A 28 -35.77 7.45 10.10
CA ASN A 28 -35.81 7.16 8.67
C ASN A 28 -35.40 5.73 8.33
N GLY A 29 -35.15 4.87 9.33
CA GLY A 29 -34.70 3.48 9.14
C GLY A 29 -33.21 3.35 8.76
N LYS A 30 -32.41 4.43 8.85
CA LYS A 30 -30.98 4.39 8.57
C LYS A 30 -30.21 3.99 9.81
N ARG A 31 -29.10 3.28 9.63
CA ARG A 31 -28.20 2.91 10.73
C ARG A 31 -27.74 4.15 11.50
N HIS A 32 -27.80 4.08 12.83
CA HIS A 32 -27.42 5.17 13.72
C HIS A 32 -26.80 4.63 15.01
N GLY A 33 -25.78 5.32 15.56
CA GLY A 33 -25.05 4.89 16.75
C GLY A 33 -24.12 3.70 16.51
N ILE A 34 -23.78 2.99 17.57
CA ILE A 34 -22.85 1.85 17.54
C ILE A 34 -23.46 0.65 16.84
N TRP A 35 -22.73 0.12 15.88
CA TRP A 35 -23.11 -1.07 15.12
C TRP A 35 -22.07 -2.16 15.24
N LYS A 36 -22.55 -3.40 15.41
CA LYS A 36 -21.74 -4.61 15.46
C LYS A 36 -22.43 -5.70 14.65
N LYS A 37 -21.74 -6.24 13.65
CA LYS A 37 -22.23 -7.38 12.88
C LYS A 37 -21.30 -8.57 13.06
N ASN A 38 -21.88 -9.75 13.27
CA ASN A 38 -21.16 -11.00 13.33
C ASN A 38 -21.07 -11.67 11.94
N PHE A 39 -20.20 -12.63 11.80
CA PHE A 39 -20.23 -13.57 10.68
C PHE A 39 -21.45 -14.47 10.82
N ASP A 40 -22.10 -14.75 9.69
CA ASP A 40 -23.36 -15.52 9.68
C ASP A 40 -23.15 -16.91 10.34
N GLY A 41 -24.11 -17.29 11.20
CA GLY A 41 -24.06 -18.54 11.95
C GLY A 41 -23.01 -18.61 13.08
N THR A 42 -22.43 -17.47 13.48
CA THR A 42 -21.41 -17.42 14.54
C THR A 42 -21.61 -16.25 15.49
N ASN A 43 -20.97 -16.31 16.67
CA ASN A 43 -20.83 -15.17 17.58
C ASN A 43 -19.57 -14.34 17.31
N GLN A 44 -18.87 -14.59 16.19
CA GLN A 44 -17.63 -13.92 15.85
C GLN A 44 -17.90 -12.62 15.09
N VAL A 45 -17.33 -11.52 15.57
CA VAL A 45 -17.51 -10.19 14.99
C VAL A 45 -16.89 -10.12 13.59
N ARG A 46 -17.67 -9.62 12.62
CA ARG A 46 -17.23 -9.33 11.26
C ARG A 46 -16.79 -7.88 11.10
N TYR A 47 -17.58 -6.95 11.67
CA TYR A 47 -17.21 -5.54 11.77
C TYR A 47 -17.92 -4.87 12.93
N GLN A 48 -17.35 -3.76 13.41
CA GLN A 48 -17.99 -2.85 14.35
C GLN A 48 -17.50 -1.43 14.11
N GLY A 49 -18.39 -0.46 14.40
CA GLY A 49 -18.11 0.97 14.24
C GLY A 49 -19.37 1.79 14.52
N GLU A 50 -19.32 3.07 14.21
CA GLU A 50 -20.42 3.99 14.45
C GLU A 50 -21.01 4.51 13.13
N PHE A 51 -22.35 4.59 13.07
CA PHE A 51 -23.07 5.18 11.95
C PHE A 51 -23.79 6.45 12.39
N GLU A 52 -23.77 7.46 11.54
CA GLU A 52 -24.58 8.65 11.65
C GLU A 52 -25.48 8.75 10.42
N HIS A 53 -26.79 8.56 10.60
CA HIS A 53 -27.81 8.59 9.54
C HIS A 53 -27.45 7.72 8.30
N GLY A 54 -26.89 6.55 8.54
CA GLY A 54 -26.51 5.58 7.51
C GLY A 54 -25.09 5.74 6.95
N LYS A 55 -24.34 6.79 7.35
CA LYS A 55 -22.96 7.03 6.98
C LYS A 55 -22.03 6.50 8.06
N GLU A 56 -20.94 5.83 7.67
CA GLU A 56 -19.87 5.45 8.61
C GLU A 56 -19.16 6.70 9.11
N VAL A 57 -18.91 6.78 10.43
CA VAL A 57 -18.20 7.87 11.09
C VAL A 57 -17.20 7.31 12.12
N GLY A 58 -16.09 8.03 12.33
CA GLY A 58 -15.08 7.62 13.30
C GLY A 58 -14.41 6.28 12.99
N GLU A 59 -14.07 5.54 14.02
CA GLU A 59 -13.29 4.31 13.90
C GLU A 59 -14.17 3.09 13.61
N PHE A 60 -13.88 2.39 12.51
CA PHE A 60 -14.42 1.08 12.15
C PHE A 60 -13.34 0.01 12.22
N LYS A 61 -13.67 -1.11 12.85
CA LYS A 61 -12.85 -2.31 12.93
C LYS A 61 -13.43 -3.42 12.06
N PHE A 62 -12.62 -3.98 11.16
CA PHE A 62 -12.99 -5.07 10.27
C PHE A 62 -12.19 -6.32 10.60
N TYR A 63 -12.88 -7.45 10.66
CA TYR A 63 -12.30 -8.72 11.09
C TYR A 63 -12.43 -9.76 9.98
N LYS A 64 -11.53 -10.73 9.98
CA LYS A 64 -11.59 -11.95 9.18
C LYS A 64 -11.75 -13.14 10.10
N LEU A 65 -12.55 -14.12 9.67
CA LEU A 65 -12.72 -15.36 10.43
C LEU A 65 -11.54 -16.31 10.13
N LEU A 66 -10.67 -16.53 11.09
CA LEU A 66 -9.54 -17.47 11.00
C LEU A 66 -9.70 -18.53 12.09
N LYS A 67 -9.74 -19.81 11.71
CA LYS A 67 -9.93 -20.93 12.66
C LYS A 67 -11.06 -20.66 13.66
N MET A 68 -12.21 -20.21 13.16
CA MET A 68 -13.42 -19.88 13.94
C MET A 68 -13.24 -18.74 14.98
N LYS A 69 -12.22 -17.89 14.82
CA LYS A 69 -12.00 -16.72 15.68
C LYS A 69 -11.92 -15.44 14.80
N SER A 70 -12.53 -14.38 15.29
CA SER A 70 -12.40 -13.04 14.69
C SER A 70 -11.00 -12.51 14.91
N VAL A 71 -10.29 -12.21 13.81
CA VAL A 71 -8.97 -11.58 13.82
C VAL A 71 -9.09 -10.23 13.14
N LEU A 72 -8.69 -9.16 13.84
CA LEU A 72 -8.68 -7.80 13.31
C LEU A 72 -7.73 -7.72 12.11
N THR A 73 -8.23 -7.24 10.96
CA THR A 73 -7.46 -7.16 9.71
C THR A 73 -7.43 -5.77 9.11
N ALA A 74 -8.36 -4.91 9.49
CA ALA A 74 -8.32 -3.51 9.09
C ALA A 74 -9.00 -2.61 10.11
N VAL A 75 -8.45 -1.40 10.25
CA VAL A 75 -9.06 -0.29 10.94
C VAL A 75 -9.22 0.85 9.94
N LYS A 76 -10.43 1.43 9.88
CA LYS A 76 -10.72 2.61 9.07
C LYS A 76 -11.20 3.73 9.98
N GLU A 77 -10.61 4.89 9.85
CA GLU A 77 -11.01 6.11 10.52
C GLU A 77 -11.70 7.03 9.50
N PHE A 78 -13.04 7.02 9.51
CA PHE A 78 -13.85 7.75 8.55
C PHE A 78 -13.90 9.24 8.87
N ASN A 79 -13.73 10.07 7.83
CA ASN A 79 -13.89 11.51 7.94
C ASN A 79 -15.38 11.86 7.99
N VAL A 80 -15.76 12.71 8.94
CA VAL A 80 -17.17 13.17 9.08
C VAL A 80 -17.59 14.10 7.93
N ASN A 81 -16.65 14.83 7.33
CA ASN A 81 -16.94 15.88 6.34
C ASN A 81 -16.97 15.38 4.89
N ASP A 82 -16.31 14.25 4.60
CA ASP A 82 -16.24 13.70 3.23
C ASP A 82 -16.35 12.17 3.24
N ASN A 83 -16.21 11.53 2.08
CA ASN A 83 -16.27 10.07 1.96
C ASN A 83 -14.87 9.41 2.08
N SER A 84 -13.91 10.11 2.66
CA SER A 84 -12.57 9.56 2.86
C SER A 84 -12.45 8.85 4.20
N ALA A 85 -11.51 7.93 4.26
CA ALA A 85 -11.07 7.30 5.50
C ALA A 85 -9.56 7.11 5.49
N PHE A 86 -8.91 7.26 6.64
CA PHE A 86 -7.56 6.76 6.84
C PHE A 86 -7.65 5.28 7.20
N VAL A 87 -6.92 4.43 6.49
CA VAL A 87 -7.04 2.98 6.60
C VAL A 87 -5.72 2.37 7.00
N ARG A 88 -5.75 1.46 7.98
CA ARG A 88 -4.63 0.59 8.35
C ARG A 88 -5.04 -0.86 8.13
N PHE A 89 -4.30 -1.57 7.29
CA PHE A 89 -4.42 -3.02 7.16
C PHE A 89 -3.42 -3.70 8.10
N LEU A 90 -3.85 -4.79 8.71
CA LEU A 90 -3.11 -5.46 9.78
C LEU A 90 -2.83 -6.92 9.42
N SER A 91 -1.65 -7.41 9.82
CA SER A 91 -1.34 -8.83 9.83
C SER A 91 -2.21 -9.56 10.87
N SER A 92 -2.24 -10.89 10.80
CA SER A 92 -2.94 -11.70 11.81
C SER A 92 -2.37 -11.57 13.23
N ARG A 93 -1.19 -10.96 13.39
CA ARG A 93 -0.54 -10.65 14.67
C ARG A 93 -0.77 -9.19 15.11
N GLY A 94 -1.58 -8.43 14.37
CA GLY A 94 -1.91 -7.05 14.69
C GLY A 94 -0.87 -6.00 14.28
N LYS A 95 0.19 -6.38 13.54
CA LYS A 95 1.13 -5.40 12.96
C LYS A 95 0.55 -4.74 11.72
N VAL A 96 0.75 -3.44 11.56
CA VAL A 96 0.37 -2.72 10.33
C VAL A 96 1.21 -3.25 9.17
N ILE A 97 0.54 -3.67 8.09
CA ILE A 97 1.17 -4.11 6.84
C ILE A 97 1.11 -3.05 5.75
N SER A 98 0.07 -2.20 5.78
CA SER A 98 -0.02 -1.02 4.92
C SER A 98 -1.02 -0.02 5.48
N GLU A 99 -0.83 1.26 5.14
CA GLU A 99 -1.74 2.32 5.53
C GLU A 99 -1.73 3.48 4.53
N GLY A 100 -2.83 4.24 4.53
CA GLY A 100 -3.01 5.43 3.71
C GLY A 100 -4.46 5.89 3.67
N LYS A 101 -4.72 6.92 2.87
CA LYS A 101 -6.06 7.47 2.66
C LYS A 101 -6.81 6.69 1.58
N MET A 102 -8.09 6.42 1.81
CA MET A 102 -9.03 5.91 0.81
C MET A 102 -10.20 6.88 0.61
N VAL A 103 -10.69 6.95 -0.64
CA VAL A 103 -11.97 7.57 -0.96
C VAL A 103 -12.85 6.49 -1.61
N GLY A 104 -13.89 6.07 -0.91
CA GLY A 104 -14.64 4.88 -1.28
C GLY A 104 -13.76 3.63 -1.35
N LYS A 105 -13.54 3.10 -2.56
CA LYS A 105 -12.69 1.92 -2.80
C LYS A 105 -11.30 2.25 -3.35
N PHE A 106 -11.01 3.53 -3.64
CA PHE A 106 -9.75 3.94 -4.24
C PHE A 106 -8.72 4.36 -3.18
N TYR A 107 -7.49 3.96 -3.36
CA TYR A 107 -6.34 4.53 -2.65
C TYR A 107 -6.06 5.92 -3.20
N VAL A 108 -5.74 6.88 -2.32
CA VAL A 108 -5.53 8.28 -2.70
C VAL A 108 -4.37 8.86 -1.88
N GLY A 109 -3.51 9.66 -2.53
CA GLY A 109 -2.36 10.25 -1.87
C GLY A 109 -1.29 9.22 -1.52
N GLU A 110 -0.55 9.47 -0.46
CA GLU A 110 0.54 8.63 0.00
C GLU A 110 0.05 7.34 0.64
N TRP A 111 0.63 6.20 0.19
CA TRP A 111 0.43 4.88 0.75
C TRP A 111 1.75 4.25 1.17
N LYS A 112 1.78 3.75 2.41
CA LYS A 112 2.92 3.07 3.02
C LYS A 112 2.65 1.59 3.13
N TYR A 113 3.62 0.79 2.72
CA TYR A 113 3.65 -0.66 2.95
C TYR A 113 4.87 -0.97 3.80
N TYR A 114 4.74 -1.85 4.77
CA TYR A 114 5.77 -2.16 5.75
C TYR A 114 6.41 -3.53 5.49
N HIS A 115 7.66 -3.67 5.88
CA HIS A 115 8.30 -4.98 5.92
C HIS A 115 7.57 -5.90 6.90
N ASN A 116 7.55 -7.21 6.56
CA ASN A 116 6.84 -8.20 7.38
C ASN A 116 7.23 -8.09 8.86
N GLU A 117 6.22 -7.97 9.74
CA GLU A 117 6.33 -7.85 11.20
C GLU A 117 7.27 -6.71 11.66
N SER A 118 7.32 -5.60 10.92
CA SER A 118 8.22 -4.47 11.16
C SER A 118 7.48 -3.14 11.00
N ASP A 119 8.00 -2.08 11.64
CA ASP A 119 7.53 -0.71 11.45
C ASP A 119 8.33 0.04 10.37
N LYS A 120 9.29 -0.65 9.73
CA LYS A 120 10.09 -0.07 8.65
C LYS A 120 9.35 -0.13 7.32
N ILE A 121 9.32 1.00 6.62
CA ILE A 121 8.70 1.12 5.31
C ILE A 121 9.45 0.22 4.31
N MET A 122 8.68 -0.60 3.58
CA MET A 122 9.15 -1.40 2.45
C MET A 122 8.86 -0.68 1.14
N THR A 123 7.67 -0.10 1.00
CA THR A 123 7.28 0.60 -0.24
C THR A 123 6.51 1.86 0.09
N LEU A 124 6.81 2.93 -0.64
CA LEU A 124 6.10 4.19 -0.64
C LEU A 124 5.53 4.42 -2.04
N GLU A 125 4.22 4.65 -2.12
CA GLU A 125 3.48 4.87 -3.36
C GLU A 125 2.61 6.11 -3.24
N HIS A 126 2.33 6.77 -4.38
CA HIS A 126 1.39 7.88 -4.45
C HIS A 126 0.30 7.56 -5.47
N TYR A 127 -0.93 7.87 -5.12
CA TYR A 127 -2.11 7.65 -5.96
C TYR A 127 -2.83 8.97 -6.22
N ASP A 128 -3.33 9.14 -7.43
CA ASP A 128 -4.22 10.25 -7.78
C ASP A 128 -5.63 10.06 -7.22
N GLU A 129 -6.52 11.01 -7.49
CA GLU A 129 -7.92 10.96 -7.04
C GLU A 129 -8.74 9.83 -7.69
N LYS A 130 -8.26 9.23 -8.78
CA LYS A 130 -8.87 8.09 -9.48
C LYS A 130 -8.33 6.75 -8.98
N GLY A 131 -7.34 6.75 -8.06
CA GLY A 131 -6.69 5.57 -7.55
C GLY A 131 -5.62 5.00 -8.50
N LEU A 132 -5.07 5.81 -9.40
CA LEU A 132 -3.96 5.44 -10.28
C LEU A 132 -2.64 5.85 -9.66
N LEU A 133 -1.61 4.99 -9.77
CA LEU A 133 -0.26 5.34 -9.35
C LEU A 133 0.22 6.58 -10.10
N GLN A 134 0.75 7.57 -9.36
CA GLN A 134 1.17 8.85 -9.90
C GLN A 134 2.45 9.32 -9.19
N GLY A 135 3.46 9.71 -9.98
CA GLY A 135 4.72 10.19 -9.43
C GLY A 135 5.66 9.06 -9.00
N GLU A 136 6.50 9.33 -8.01
CA GLU A 136 7.57 8.44 -7.61
C GLU A 136 7.08 7.29 -6.71
N LYS A 137 7.49 6.07 -7.04
CA LYS A 137 7.42 4.89 -6.18
C LYS A 137 8.82 4.57 -5.67
N LEU A 138 8.94 4.37 -4.36
CA LEU A 138 10.17 3.96 -3.69
C LEU A 138 10.00 2.59 -3.04
N VAL A 139 10.98 1.72 -3.23
CA VAL A 139 11.09 0.46 -2.48
C VAL A 139 12.36 0.50 -1.66
N TYR A 140 12.31 0.03 -0.43
CA TYR A 140 13.41 0.07 0.51
C TYR A 140 13.82 -1.34 0.97
N TYR A 141 15.08 -1.53 1.20
CA TYR A 141 15.60 -2.64 2.00
C TYR A 141 15.24 -2.46 3.48
N LYS A 142 15.38 -3.52 4.28
CA LYS A 142 15.05 -3.47 5.73
C LYS A 142 15.90 -2.48 6.53
N ASP A 143 17.08 -2.13 6.07
CA ASP A 143 17.96 -1.12 6.68
C ASP A 143 17.58 0.32 6.30
N GLY A 144 16.62 0.52 5.37
CA GLY A 144 16.13 1.81 4.90
C GLY A 144 16.85 2.34 3.66
N VAL A 145 17.83 1.60 3.13
CA VAL A 145 18.47 1.93 1.84
C VAL A 145 17.45 1.73 0.72
N ILE A 146 17.40 2.64 -0.25
CA ILE A 146 16.54 2.51 -1.43
C ILE A 146 17.00 1.29 -2.25
N ALA A 147 16.05 0.38 -2.54
CA ALA A 147 16.24 -0.78 -3.41
C ALA A 147 15.79 -0.50 -4.85
N GLU A 148 14.71 0.27 -5.00
CA GLU A 148 14.15 0.64 -6.30
C GLU A 148 13.55 2.04 -6.24
N ARG A 149 13.75 2.80 -7.31
CA ARG A 149 13.07 4.07 -7.58
C ARG A 149 12.46 3.98 -8.98
N ALA A 150 11.17 4.26 -9.09
CA ALA A 150 10.44 4.21 -10.35
C ALA A 150 9.44 5.37 -10.42
N ASN A 151 9.12 5.85 -11.61
CA ASN A 151 8.15 6.91 -11.79
C ASN A 151 6.93 6.42 -12.57
N PHE A 152 5.73 6.86 -12.14
CA PHE A 152 4.46 6.48 -12.72
C PHE A 152 3.67 7.71 -13.17
N VAL A 153 2.99 7.58 -14.31
CA VAL A 153 2.02 8.54 -14.84
C VAL A 153 0.77 7.76 -15.23
N ASP A 154 -0.37 8.15 -14.69
CA ASP A 154 -1.67 7.50 -14.95
C ASP A 154 -1.63 5.97 -14.74
N GLY A 155 -0.97 5.51 -13.69
CA GLY A 155 -0.82 4.10 -13.34
C GLY A 155 0.19 3.31 -14.19
N LYS A 156 0.90 3.98 -15.09
CA LYS A 156 1.89 3.37 -15.97
C LYS A 156 3.30 3.80 -15.62
N LEU A 157 4.22 2.85 -15.65
CA LEU A 157 5.65 3.11 -15.47
C LEU A 157 6.16 4.00 -16.62
N GLN A 158 6.71 5.16 -16.28
CA GLN A 158 7.10 6.20 -17.21
C GLN A 158 8.41 6.86 -16.79
N GLY A 159 9.33 7.06 -17.73
CA GLY A 159 10.61 7.69 -17.45
C GLY A 159 11.64 6.76 -16.82
N GLU A 160 12.54 7.32 -16.04
CA GLU A 160 13.67 6.57 -15.47
C GLU A 160 13.26 5.69 -14.29
N SER A 161 13.80 4.46 -14.27
CA SER A 161 13.76 3.56 -13.12
C SER A 161 15.15 3.05 -12.79
N LYS A 162 15.46 3.01 -11.50
CA LYS A 162 16.77 2.58 -10.98
C LYS A 162 16.60 1.51 -9.92
N TRP A 163 17.48 0.53 -9.93
CA TRP A 163 17.63 -0.48 -8.89
C TRP A 163 19.00 -0.36 -8.24
N TYR A 164 19.01 -0.51 -6.94
CA TYR A 164 20.20 -0.31 -6.11
C TYR A 164 20.57 -1.57 -5.33
N SER A 165 21.82 -1.70 -5.00
CA SER A 165 22.29 -2.70 -4.04
C SER A 165 21.94 -2.29 -2.61
N VAL A 166 22.10 -3.22 -1.65
CA VAL A 166 21.97 -2.91 -0.20
C VAL A 166 22.98 -1.85 0.30
N LYS A 167 24.04 -1.55 -0.49
CA LYS A 167 24.99 -0.47 -0.22
C LYS A 167 24.62 0.86 -0.91
N GLY A 168 23.46 0.95 -1.55
CA GLY A 168 23.00 2.13 -2.27
C GLY A 168 23.68 2.36 -3.64
N VAL A 169 24.43 1.39 -4.15
CA VAL A 169 25.07 1.46 -5.47
C VAL A 169 24.04 1.13 -6.55
N VAL A 170 23.95 1.96 -7.59
CA VAL A 170 23.08 1.70 -8.75
C VAL A 170 23.55 0.43 -9.46
N LEU A 171 22.66 -0.52 -9.65
CA LEU A 171 22.88 -1.77 -10.38
C LEU A 171 22.28 -1.75 -11.78
N LYS A 172 21.13 -1.04 -11.94
CA LYS A 172 20.42 -0.93 -13.22
C LYS A 172 19.79 0.45 -13.31
N ALA A 173 19.81 1.03 -14.51
CA ALA A 173 19.07 2.23 -14.85
C ALA A 173 18.41 2.03 -16.21
N PHE A 174 17.09 2.16 -16.26
CA PHE A 174 16.29 1.92 -17.45
C PHE A 174 15.34 3.09 -17.69
N ILE A 175 14.96 3.30 -18.94
CA ILE A 175 13.92 4.22 -19.33
C ILE A 175 12.69 3.42 -19.77
N TYR A 176 11.53 3.83 -19.28
CA TYR A 176 10.25 3.26 -19.64
C TYR A 176 9.36 4.28 -20.35
N ASP A 177 8.56 3.78 -21.27
CA ASP A 177 7.47 4.51 -21.89
C ASP A 177 6.22 3.62 -21.88
N ASN A 178 5.18 4.04 -21.16
CA ASN A 178 3.91 3.31 -21.02
C ASN A 178 4.08 1.83 -20.61
N ASN A 179 4.86 1.54 -19.57
CA ASN A 179 5.22 0.21 -19.03
C ASN A 179 6.20 -0.60 -19.89
N GLU A 180 6.62 -0.09 -21.03
CA GLU A 180 7.58 -0.79 -21.89
C GLU A 180 8.98 -0.18 -21.78
N LEU A 181 10.03 -1.00 -21.77
CA LEU A 181 11.39 -0.52 -21.87
C LEU A 181 11.58 0.24 -23.20
N HIS A 182 11.95 1.52 -23.12
CA HIS A 182 12.12 2.39 -24.26
C HIS A 182 13.19 3.45 -23.99
N GLY A 183 14.31 3.41 -24.72
CA GLY A 183 15.43 4.32 -24.50
C GLY A 183 16.66 3.61 -23.92
N ILE A 184 17.52 4.38 -23.29
CA ILE A 184 18.81 3.89 -22.78
C ILE A 184 18.60 2.95 -21.59
N ALA A 185 19.35 1.85 -21.57
CA ALA A 185 19.48 0.94 -20.46
C ALA A 185 20.96 0.77 -20.10
N LYS A 186 21.25 0.82 -18.79
CA LYS A 186 22.57 0.64 -18.24
C LYS A 186 22.56 -0.39 -17.13
N TYR A 187 23.59 -1.21 -17.07
CA TYR A 187 23.82 -2.24 -16.06
C TYR A 187 25.17 -1.99 -15.41
N TYR A 188 25.22 -2.11 -14.09
CA TYR A 188 26.43 -1.89 -13.30
C TYR A 188 26.68 -3.07 -12.35
N ASN A 189 27.91 -3.26 -11.95
CA ASN A 189 28.26 -4.15 -10.85
C ASN A 189 28.16 -3.45 -9.48
N GLY A 190 28.42 -4.19 -8.40
CA GLY A 190 28.37 -3.68 -7.04
C GLY A 190 29.46 -2.62 -6.69
N LYS A 191 30.37 -2.32 -7.62
CA LYS A 191 31.40 -1.26 -7.51
C LYS A 191 31.07 -0.03 -8.36
N SER A 192 29.87 0.07 -8.94
CA SER A 192 29.45 1.12 -9.90
C SER A 192 30.17 1.06 -11.27
N GLU A 193 30.84 -0.03 -11.58
CA GLU A 193 31.48 -0.20 -12.90
C GLU A 193 30.42 -0.61 -13.92
N LEU A 194 30.41 0.04 -15.09
CA LEU A 194 29.49 -0.24 -16.18
C LEU A 194 29.78 -1.64 -16.75
N LEU A 195 28.76 -2.50 -16.80
CA LEU A 195 28.82 -3.84 -17.37
C LEU A 195 28.22 -3.91 -18.77
N ALA A 196 27.15 -3.16 -19.00
CA ALA A 196 26.52 -3.09 -20.32
C ALA A 196 25.68 -1.83 -20.47
N GLU A 197 25.58 -1.36 -21.69
CA GLU A 197 24.65 -0.30 -22.09
C GLU A 197 24.12 -0.52 -23.49
N GLY A 198 22.94 0.01 -23.77
CA GLY A 198 22.32 -0.02 -25.08
C GLY A 198 20.92 0.55 -25.05
N HIS A 199 20.22 0.42 -26.14
CA HIS A 199 18.85 0.92 -26.27
C HIS A 199 17.83 -0.19 -26.27
N TYR A 200 16.67 0.09 -25.65
CA TYR A 200 15.44 -0.66 -25.85
C TYR A 200 14.46 0.14 -26.72
N LYS A 201 13.71 -0.56 -27.55
CA LYS A 201 12.58 -0.02 -28.29
C LYS A 201 11.41 -0.98 -28.15
N ARG A 202 10.33 -0.54 -27.49
CA ARG A 202 9.14 -1.35 -27.23
C ARG A 202 9.48 -2.72 -26.61
N GLY A 203 10.21 -2.70 -25.50
CA GLY A 203 10.60 -3.88 -24.73
C GLY A 203 11.70 -4.76 -25.32
N LYS A 204 12.20 -4.45 -26.55
CA LYS A 204 13.22 -5.25 -27.24
C LYS A 204 14.53 -4.47 -27.36
N LYS A 205 15.68 -5.17 -27.24
CA LYS A 205 16.98 -4.59 -27.52
C LYS A 205 17.01 -4.09 -28.97
N ALA A 206 17.56 -2.89 -29.20
CA ALA A 206 17.66 -2.23 -30.48
C ALA A 206 19.03 -1.54 -30.62
N GLY A 207 19.55 -1.45 -31.84
CA GLY A 207 20.81 -0.80 -32.13
C GLY A 207 22.01 -1.50 -31.48
N LEU A 208 23.08 -0.74 -31.35
CA LEU A 208 24.35 -1.23 -30.81
C LEU A 208 24.30 -1.35 -29.28
N TRP A 209 24.64 -2.54 -28.78
CA TRP A 209 24.84 -2.83 -27.36
C TRP A 209 26.32 -3.03 -27.07
N LYS A 210 26.81 -2.37 -26.03
CA LYS A 210 28.18 -2.44 -25.55
C LYS A 210 28.24 -3.22 -24.24
N TYR A 211 29.30 -4.03 -24.09
CA TYR A 211 29.57 -4.85 -22.91
C TYR A 211 30.96 -4.60 -22.43
N TYR A 212 31.14 -4.49 -21.12
CA TYR A 212 32.37 -4.08 -20.49
C TYR A 212 32.82 -5.07 -19.41
N GLU A 213 34.14 -5.25 -19.27
CA GLU A 213 34.75 -5.96 -18.16
C GLU A 213 35.91 -5.09 -17.62
N ASN A 214 35.94 -4.91 -16.30
CA ASN A 214 36.93 -4.06 -15.61
C ASN A 214 37.08 -2.64 -16.20
N GLY A 215 35.95 -2.08 -16.70
CA GLY A 215 35.89 -0.74 -17.32
C GLY A 215 36.31 -0.71 -18.79
N GLU A 216 36.77 -1.82 -19.37
CA GLU A 216 37.13 -1.92 -20.77
C GLU A 216 36.02 -2.51 -21.63
N LEU A 217 35.83 -1.97 -22.83
CA LEU A 217 34.91 -2.49 -23.82
C LEU A 217 35.38 -3.85 -24.36
N THR A 218 34.65 -4.90 -24.07
CA THR A 218 35.04 -6.29 -24.48
C THR A 218 34.23 -6.80 -25.65
N ARG A 219 33.01 -6.30 -25.81
CA ARG A 219 32.12 -6.78 -26.89
C ARG A 219 31.07 -5.75 -27.28
N GLU A 220 30.80 -5.71 -28.58
CA GLU A 220 29.65 -5.01 -29.16
C GLU A 220 28.72 -6.00 -29.86
N LYS A 221 27.43 -5.72 -29.83
CA LYS A 221 26.43 -6.49 -30.55
C LYS A 221 25.35 -5.58 -31.10
N ASP A 222 25.15 -5.62 -32.41
CA ASP A 222 24.07 -4.87 -33.07
C ASP A 222 22.77 -5.71 -33.09
N PHE A 223 21.69 -5.13 -32.56
CA PHE A 223 20.36 -5.70 -32.55
C PHE A 223 19.42 -5.02 -33.59
N SER A 224 19.96 -4.19 -34.48
CA SER A 224 19.21 -3.55 -35.56
C SER A 224 18.87 -4.49 -36.70
N ALA A 225 19.70 -5.53 -36.91
CA ALA A 225 19.53 -6.46 -38.02
C ALA A 225 18.38 -7.45 -37.76
N PRO A 226 17.55 -7.75 -38.77
CA PRO A 226 16.58 -8.82 -38.67
C PRO A 226 17.33 -10.15 -38.42
N ILE A 227 16.80 -10.98 -37.50
CA ILE A 227 17.32 -12.34 -37.28
C ILE A 227 17.05 -13.13 -38.57
N THR A 228 18.04 -13.18 -39.46
CA THR A 228 18.03 -14.10 -40.61
C THR A 228 18.10 -15.53 -40.06
N ARG A 229 16.95 -16.23 -39.99
CA ARG A 229 16.96 -17.66 -39.74
C ARG A 229 17.77 -18.30 -40.89
N LYS A 230 19.01 -18.76 -40.60
CA LYS A 230 19.70 -19.67 -41.50
C LYS A 230 18.76 -20.86 -41.74
N LYS A 231 18.19 -20.99 -42.94
CA LYS A 231 17.57 -22.24 -43.39
C LYS A 231 18.66 -23.30 -43.29
N LYS A 232 18.47 -24.30 -42.42
CA LYS A 232 19.25 -25.54 -42.47
C LYS A 232 18.95 -26.17 -43.86
N GLN A 233 19.98 -26.25 -44.67
CA GLN A 233 20.00 -27.13 -45.84
C GLN A 233 20.06 -28.58 -45.39
#